data_0fa2a13d68e212dad30abe3fa3dabc86
#
_entry.id   0fa2a13d68e212dad30abe3fa3dabc86
#
_cell.length_a   1.000
_cell.length_b   1.000
_cell.length_c   1.000
_cell.angle_alpha   90.00
_cell.angle_beta   90.00
_cell.angle_gamma   90.00
#
_symmetry.space_group_name_H-M   'P 1'
#
loop_
_entity.id
_entity.type
_entity.pdbx_description
1 polymer ?
#
loop_
_entity_poly.entity_id
_entity_poly.type
_entity_poly.pdbx_seq_one_letter_code
_entity_poly.pdbx_strand_id
1 'polypeptide(L)'
;MENLVDFALREKYSKVKNLRSNLEDMKKIIDWNGFLLLFSANEKSRGRPAYEKILMVRLLFLQSWYGISDEELEFQVNDRLSFQQFLDFPKTVPDHSTVWRFREELADGDIIDRVWAELQRQIGEKNIQVKEGSIQDASFVIAEPGKQKNSNAPRGREAKTSRSKDGTWTKKGKRSYFGFKRHIKVRRGSKIIEKVAVTTAKTHDGAIDLANSDEITYRDRGYSGINTIAKGDGTMKKGKLNIRQKLRNKRITKKRAEGEHPMATIVRCFKGGHTKLTTTYRVFVQQVFVCAAYNVHRIKFLLNKLSVSSIKKS
;
A
#
# COMPACT_ATOMS: atom_id res chain seq x y z
N MET A 1 -15.63 -30.43 -32.93
CA MET A 1 -15.02 -31.36 -31.97
C MET A 1 -14.19 -30.56 -31.00
N GLU A 2 -14.49 -30.67 -29.73
CA GLU A 2 -13.67 -30.03 -28.69
C GLU A 2 -12.31 -30.75 -28.64
N ASN A 3 -11.23 -29.97 -28.68
CA ASN A 3 -9.88 -30.56 -28.63
C ASN A 3 -9.65 -31.05 -27.18
N LEU A 4 -8.99 -32.22 -27.03
CA LEU A 4 -8.68 -32.82 -25.74
C LEU A 4 -7.91 -31.85 -24.81
N VAL A 5 -7.11 -30.97 -25.40
CA VAL A 5 -6.37 -29.90 -24.70
C VAL A 5 -7.33 -28.87 -24.11
N ASP A 6 -8.37 -28.46 -24.85
CA ASP A 6 -9.37 -27.49 -24.39
C ASP A 6 -10.19 -28.07 -23.24
N PHE A 7 -10.55 -29.36 -23.31
CA PHE A 7 -11.22 -30.06 -22.22
C PHE A 7 -10.37 -30.13 -20.95
N ALA A 8 -9.09 -30.54 -21.09
CA ALA A 8 -8.17 -30.60 -19.96
C ALA A 8 -7.89 -29.24 -19.31
N LEU A 9 -7.83 -28.17 -20.14
CA LEU A 9 -7.70 -26.81 -19.64
C LEU A 9 -8.96 -26.38 -18.88
N ARG A 10 -10.16 -26.62 -19.39
CA ARG A 10 -11.42 -26.32 -18.71
C ARG A 10 -11.54 -27.04 -17.36
N GLU A 11 -11.15 -28.31 -17.30
CA GLU A 11 -11.13 -29.06 -16.06
C GLU A 11 -10.18 -28.44 -15.03
N LYS A 12 -8.97 -28.08 -15.45
CA LYS A 12 -8.00 -27.35 -14.60
C LYS A 12 -8.55 -26.01 -14.14
N TYR A 13 -9.19 -25.24 -15.01
CA TYR A 13 -9.82 -23.96 -14.67
C TYR A 13 -10.95 -24.13 -13.65
N SER A 14 -11.80 -25.16 -13.80
CA SER A 14 -12.86 -25.44 -12.84
C SER A 14 -12.28 -25.81 -11.46
N LYS A 15 -11.22 -26.58 -11.41
CA LYS A 15 -10.50 -26.90 -10.15
C LYS A 15 -9.93 -25.65 -9.49
N VAL A 16 -9.27 -24.77 -10.26
CA VAL A 16 -8.72 -23.51 -9.74
C VAL A 16 -9.85 -22.58 -9.24
N LYS A 17 -10.98 -22.52 -9.94
CA LYS A 17 -12.14 -21.72 -9.52
C LYS A 17 -12.75 -22.21 -8.21
N ASN A 18 -12.71 -23.52 -7.96
CA ASN A 18 -13.21 -24.14 -6.75
C ASN A 18 -12.22 -24.04 -5.57
N LEU A 19 -10.94 -23.74 -5.84
CA LEU A 19 -9.98 -23.43 -4.79
C LEU A 19 -10.33 -22.07 -4.19
N ARG A 20 -10.58 -22.06 -2.89
CA ARG A 20 -10.85 -20.81 -2.14
C ARG A 20 -9.63 -19.89 -2.20
N SER A 21 -9.60 -19.03 -3.21
CA SER A 21 -8.46 -18.16 -3.49
C SER A 21 -8.66 -16.78 -2.88
N ASN A 22 -7.61 -16.24 -2.26
CA ASN A 22 -7.60 -14.84 -1.79
C ASN A 22 -7.79 -13.85 -2.95
N LEU A 23 -7.42 -14.22 -4.17
CA LEU A 23 -7.57 -13.39 -5.38
C LEU A 23 -9.04 -13.26 -5.79
N GLU A 24 -9.83 -14.33 -5.67
CA GLU A 24 -11.28 -14.28 -5.92
C GLU A 24 -11.98 -13.32 -4.96
N ASP A 25 -11.60 -13.37 -3.68
CA ASP A 25 -12.17 -12.45 -2.69
C ASP A 25 -11.75 -11.00 -2.99
N MET A 26 -10.51 -10.75 -3.38
CA MET A 26 -10.05 -9.43 -3.81
C MET A 26 -10.82 -8.92 -5.02
N LYS A 27 -11.05 -9.81 -6.02
CA LYS A 27 -11.81 -9.48 -7.23
C LYS A 27 -13.24 -9.06 -6.93
N LYS A 28 -13.86 -9.65 -5.89
CA LYS A 28 -15.24 -9.33 -5.45
C LYS A 28 -15.32 -8.11 -4.53
N ILE A 29 -14.27 -7.84 -3.76
CA ILE A 29 -14.25 -6.72 -2.80
C ILE A 29 -14.08 -5.38 -3.51
N ILE A 30 -13.28 -5.35 -4.60
CA ILE A 30 -12.97 -4.14 -5.36
C ILE A 30 -13.85 -4.06 -6.61
N ASP A 31 -14.49 -2.93 -6.80
CA ASP A 31 -15.05 -2.56 -8.10
C ASP A 31 -13.93 -2.00 -9.00
N TRP A 32 -13.46 -2.86 -9.90
CA TRP A 32 -12.37 -2.49 -10.81
C TRP A 32 -12.78 -1.46 -11.85
N ASN A 33 -14.06 -1.41 -12.21
CA ASN A 33 -14.56 -0.44 -13.20
C ASN A 33 -14.53 0.99 -12.68
N GLY A 34 -14.63 1.18 -11.35
CA GLY A 34 -14.46 2.49 -10.73
C GLY A 34 -13.13 3.18 -11.06
N PHE A 35 -12.10 2.39 -11.36
CA PHE A 35 -10.79 2.95 -11.75
C PHE A 35 -10.72 3.42 -13.21
N LEU A 36 -11.65 3.01 -14.09
CA LEU A 36 -11.64 3.44 -15.51
C LEU A 36 -11.70 4.95 -15.67
N LEU A 37 -12.55 5.59 -14.86
CA LEU A 37 -12.77 7.04 -14.92
C LEU A 37 -11.55 7.87 -14.53
N LEU A 38 -10.54 7.24 -13.93
CA LEU A 38 -9.32 7.92 -13.48
C LEU A 38 -8.33 8.14 -14.63
N PHE A 39 -8.45 7.32 -15.68
CA PHE A 39 -7.59 7.40 -16.84
C PHE A 39 -8.36 8.08 -17.96
N SER A 40 -7.87 9.24 -18.40
CA SER A 40 -8.44 9.94 -19.55
C SER A 40 -8.57 9.00 -20.76
N ALA A 41 -9.67 9.13 -21.50
CA ALA A 41 -9.80 8.41 -22.78
C ALA A 41 -8.56 8.71 -23.61
N ASN A 42 -7.80 7.66 -23.90
CA ASN A 42 -6.51 7.81 -24.56
C ASN A 42 -6.63 8.59 -25.86
N GLU A 43 -5.83 9.60 -25.97
CA GLU A 43 -5.43 10.14 -27.26
C GLU A 43 -5.06 8.98 -28.18
N LYS A 44 -5.61 8.98 -29.39
CA LYS A 44 -5.28 8.00 -30.43
C LYS A 44 -3.80 8.12 -30.76
N SER A 45 -2.94 7.46 -30.00
CA SER A 45 -1.51 7.40 -30.32
C SER A 45 -1.31 6.50 -31.52
N ARG A 46 -0.42 6.93 -32.47
CA ARG A 46 0.05 6.08 -33.55
C ARG A 46 0.89 4.96 -32.96
N GLY A 47 0.69 3.73 -33.38
CA GLY A 47 1.48 2.57 -32.98
C GLY A 47 0.65 1.45 -32.35
N ARG A 48 1.31 0.55 -31.62
CA ARG A 48 0.65 -0.57 -30.92
C ARG A 48 -0.29 -0.03 -29.85
N PRO A 49 -1.54 -0.51 -29.79
CA PRO A 49 -2.48 -0.11 -28.74
C PRO A 49 -1.90 -0.34 -27.34
N ALA A 50 -2.14 0.61 -26.44
CA ALA A 50 -1.76 0.45 -25.04
C ALA A 50 -2.58 -0.66 -24.37
N TYR A 51 -2.01 -1.29 -23.35
CA TYR A 51 -2.75 -2.23 -22.53
C TYR A 51 -3.86 -1.51 -21.76
N GLU A 52 -4.94 -2.25 -21.48
CA GLU A 52 -6.05 -1.73 -20.70
C GLU A 52 -5.58 -1.28 -19.31
N LYS A 53 -5.95 -0.06 -18.93
CA LYS A 53 -5.52 0.53 -17.66
C LYS A 53 -5.96 -0.28 -16.45
N ILE A 54 -7.15 -0.90 -16.49
CA ILE A 54 -7.62 -1.81 -15.44
C ILE A 54 -6.72 -3.03 -15.30
N LEU A 55 -6.31 -3.65 -16.40
CA LEU A 55 -5.35 -4.75 -16.37
C LEU A 55 -4.07 -4.33 -15.67
N MET A 56 -3.54 -3.14 -15.99
CA MET A 56 -2.31 -2.62 -15.38
C MET A 56 -2.47 -2.34 -13.88
N VAL A 57 -3.59 -1.78 -13.46
CA VAL A 57 -3.89 -1.57 -12.03
C VAL A 57 -3.99 -2.92 -11.30
N ARG A 58 -4.69 -3.90 -11.86
CA ARG A 58 -4.78 -5.26 -11.29
C ARG A 58 -3.41 -5.93 -11.16
N LEU A 59 -2.53 -5.74 -12.13
CA LEU A 59 -1.15 -6.25 -12.08
C LEU A 59 -0.37 -5.67 -10.89
N LEU A 60 -0.46 -4.36 -10.65
CA LEU A 60 0.20 -3.72 -9.50
C LEU A 60 -0.41 -4.15 -8.16
N PHE A 61 -1.71 -4.40 -8.10
CA PHE A 61 -2.34 -5.03 -6.92
C PHE A 61 -1.80 -6.44 -6.69
N LEU A 62 -1.74 -7.26 -7.74
CA LEU A 62 -1.24 -8.62 -7.69
C LEU A 62 0.23 -8.65 -7.24
N GLN A 63 1.05 -7.78 -7.82
CA GLN A 63 2.45 -7.60 -7.44
C GLN A 63 2.61 -7.28 -5.96
N SER A 64 1.84 -6.31 -5.47
CA SER A 64 1.90 -5.88 -4.07
C SER A 64 1.35 -6.93 -3.12
N TRP A 65 0.33 -7.70 -3.53
CA TRP A 65 -0.24 -8.77 -2.74
C TRP A 65 0.75 -9.90 -2.47
N TYR A 66 1.58 -10.24 -3.48
CA TYR A 66 2.59 -11.30 -3.35
C TYR A 66 4.00 -10.76 -3.02
N GLY A 67 4.21 -9.45 -3.12
CA GLY A 67 5.50 -8.81 -2.87
C GLY A 67 6.58 -9.31 -3.81
N ILE A 68 6.30 -9.42 -5.12
CA ILE A 68 7.17 -9.93 -6.18
C ILE A 68 7.77 -8.82 -7.03
N SER A 69 8.87 -9.10 -7.74
CA SER A 69 9.51 -8.16 -8.68
C SER A 69 8.70 -8.02 -9.97
N ASP A 70 9.09 -7.10 -10.85
CA ASP A 70 8.44 -6.91 -12.14
C ASP A 70 8.63 -8.12 -13.04
N GLU A 71 9.85 -8.67 -13.11
CA GLU A 71 10.18 -9.88 -13.87
C GLU A 71 9.43 -11.11 -13.32
N GLU A 72 9.37 -11.24 -12.00
CA GLU A 72 8.65 -12.34 -11.36
C GLU A 72 7.15 -12.22 -11.58
N LEU A 73 6.60 -10.99 -11.63
CA LEU A 73 5.20 -10.77 -11.95
C LEU A 73 4.89 -11.23 -13.37
N GLU A 74 5.70 -10.85 -14.36
CA GLU A 74 5.58 -11.30 -15.75
C GLU A 74 5.60 -12.82 -15.85
N PHE A 75 6.60 -13.47 -15.22
CA PHE A 75 6.70 -14.93 -15.18
C PHE A 75 5.46 -15.57 -14.55
N GLN A 76 5.08 -15.14 -13.35
CA GLN A 76 3.97 -15.73 -12.60
C GLN A 76 2.61 -15.53 -13.27
N VAL A 77 2.41 -14.42 -13.98
CA VAL A 77 1.17 -14.19 -14.75
C VAL A 77 1.08 -15.16 -15.92
N ASN A 78 2.19 -15.52 -16.57
CA ASN A 78 2.19 -16.51 -17.64
C ASN A 78 2.06 -17.95 -17.12
N ASP A 79 2.63 -18.26 -15.96
CA ASP A 79 2.71 -19.61 -15.40
C ASP A 79 1.44 -20.00 -14.60
N ARG A 80 0.86 -19.07 -13.82
CA ARG A 80 -0.21 -19.37 -12.87
C ARG A 80 -1.61 -19.14 -13.42
N LEU A 81 -2.39 -20.19 -13.54
CA LEU A 81 -3.81 -20.10 -13.89
C LEU A 81 -4.63 -19.20 -12.96
N SER A 82 -4.31 -19.17 -11.65
CA SER A 82 -4.99 -18.29 -10.70
C SER A 82 -4.73 -16.81 -10.95
N PHE A 83 -3.56 -16.44 -11.46
CA PHE A 83 -3.23 -15.08 -11.86
C PHE A 83 -3.95 -14.72 -13.14
N GLN A 84 -3.93 -15.62 -14.13
CA GLN A 84 -4.66 -15.46 -15.38
C GLN A 84 -6.16 -15.25 -15.12
N GLN A 85 -6.77 -16.06 -14.25
CA GLN A 85 -8.17 -15.92 -13.86
C GLN A 85 -8.46 -14.59 -13.16
N PHE A 86 -7.60 -14.14 -12.27
CA PHE A 86 -7.73 -12.85 -11.62
C PHE A 86 -7.70 -11.70 -12.61
N LEU A 87 -6.92 -11.81 -13.69
CA LEU A 87 -6.76 -10.82 -14.75
C LEU A 87 -7.77 -10.99 -15.91
N ASP A 88 -8.75 -11.90 -15.79
CA ASP A 88 -9.75 -12.22 -16.83
C ASP A 88 -9.14 -12.74 -18.13
N PHE A 89 -8.08 -13.53 -18.04
CA PHE A 89 -7.39 -14.19 -19.16
C PHE A 89 -7.03 -13.21 -20.29
N PRO A 90 -6.13 -12.26 -20.04
CA PRO A 90 -5.72 -11.29 -21.05
C PRO A 90 -5.08 -11.99 -22.25
N LYS A 91 -5.43 -11.57 -23.48
CA LYS A 91 -4.86 -12.13 -24.71
C LYS A 91 -3.35 -12.02 -24.77
N THR A 92 -2.80 -10.95 -24.21
CA THR A 92 -1.36 -10.71 -24.13
C THR A 92 -1.02 -10.22 -22.72
N VAL A 93 0.05 -10.77 -22.15
CA VAL A 93 0.56 -10.36 -20.83
C VAL A 93 1.55 -9.21 -21.02
N PRO A 94 1.41 -8.10 -20.28
CA PRO A 94 2.42 -7.04 -20.28
C PRO A 94 3.76 -7.54 -19.76
N ASP A 95 4.84 -7.15 -20.43
CA ASP A 95 6.20 -7.41 -19.97
C ASP A 95 6.58 -6.53 -18.75
N HIS A 96 7.65 -6.90 -18.06
CA HIS A 96 8.15 -6.17 -16.90
C HIS A 96 8.45 -4.70 -17.19
N SER A 97 8.91 -4.38 -18.41
CA SER A 97 9.22 -3.00 -18.81
C SER A 97 7.95 -2.16 -19.00
N THR A 98 6.86 -2.78 -19.45
CA THR A 98 5.54 -2.15 -19.57
C THR A 98 4.93 -1.89 -18.17
N VAL A 99 5.06 -2.84 -17.24
CA VAL A 99 4.65 -2.64 -15.84
C VAL A 99 5.44 -1.49 -15.21
N TRP A 100 6.74 -1.45 -15.44
CA TRP A 100 7.59 -0.35 -14.97
C TRP A 100 7.15 1.00 -15.52
N ARG A 101 6.90 1.13 -16.85
CA ARG A 101 6.43 2.39 -17.48
C ARG A 101 5.09 2.83 -16.92
N PHE A 102 4.17 1.90 -16.67
CA PHE A 102 2.89 2.24 -16.07
C PHE A 102 3.07 2.79 -14.64
N ARG A 103 4.00 2.25 -13.86
CA ARG A 103 4.34 2.79 -12.53
C ARG A 103 4.91 4.20 -12.62
N GLU A 104 5.73 4.50 -13.65
CA GLU A 104 6.21 5.85 -13.92
C GLU A 104 5.06 6.80 -14.25
N GLU A 105 4.12 6.36 -15.10
CA GLU A 105 2.90 7.12 -15.43
C GLU A 105 2.09 7.45 -14.16
N LEU A 106 1.94 6.50 -13.24
CA LEU A 106 1.26 6.76 -11.97
C LEU A 106 2.05 7.69 -11.04
N ALA A 107 3.37 7.69 -11.14
CA ALA A 107 4.24 8.55 -10.34
C ALA A 107 4.34 9.97 -10.90
N ASP A 108 3.97 10.19 -12.15
CA ASP A 108 3.97 11.47 -12.84
C ASP A 108 2.57 12.08 -12.78
N GLY A 109 2.35 12.93 -11.80
CA GLY A 109 1.06 13.58 -11.59
C GLY A 109 0.28 13.06 -10.36
N ASP A 110 -1.02 13.33 -10.36
CA ASP A 110 -1.94 13.01 -9.25
C ASP A 110 -2.74 11.70 -9.44
N ILE A 111 -2.38 10.91 -10.46
CA ILE A 111 -3.14 9.69 -10.80
C ILE A 111 -3.14 8.70 -9.64
N ILE A 112 -2.00 8.52 -8.98
CA ILE A 112 -1.90 7.61 -7.83
C ILE A 112 -2.76 8.06 -6.65
N ASP A 113 -2.88 9.36 -6.41
CA ASP A 113 -3.73 9.92 -5.35
C ASP A 113 -5.21 9.68 -5.69
N ARG A 114 -5.60 9.82 -6.96
CA ARG A 114 -6.96 9.49 -7.42
C ARG A 114 -7.26 8.00 -7.31
N VAL A 115 -6.29 7.12 -7.63
CA VAL A 115 -6.42 5.66 -7.40
C VAL A 115 -6.66 5.37 -5.92
N TRP A 116 -5.91 6.03 -5.04
CA TRP A 116 -6.10 5.88 -3.60
C TRP A 116 -7.47 6.40 -3.13
N ALA A 117 -7.88 7.57 -3.61
CA ALA A 117 -9.16 8.18 -3.28
C ALA A 117 -10.34 7.28 -3.71
N GLU A 118 -10.29 6.70 -4.91
CA GLU A 118 -11.31 5.77 -5.40
C GLU A 118 -11.40 4.52 -4.51
N LEU A 119 -10.26 3.94 -4.13
CA LEU A 119 -10.25 2.82 -3.19
C LEU A 119 -10.89 3.21 -1.84
N GLN A 120 -10.57 4.40 -1.31
CA GLN A 120 -11.16 4.89 -0.05
C GLN A 120 -12.68 5.11 -0.18
N ARG A 121 -13.16 5.62 -1.33
CA ARG A 121 -14.59 5.76 -1.61
C ARG A 121 -15.29 4.41 -1.56
N GLN A 122 -14.77 3.40 -2.25
CA GLN A 122 -15.32 2.04 -2.24
C GLN A 122 -15.31 1.39 -0.84
N ILE A 123 -14.28 1.67 -0.04
CA ILE A 123 -14.20 1.21 1.35
C ILE A 123 -15.28 1.89 2.20
N GLY A 124 -15.52 3.18 2.00
CA GLY A 124 -16.55 3.94 2.70
C GLY A 124 -17.94 3.39 2.49
N GLU A 125 -18.26 2.95 1.28
CA GLU A 125 -19.56 2.35 0.92
C GLU A 125 -19.85 1.02 1.63
N LYS A 126 -18.83 0.34 2.14
CA LYS A 126 -19.02 -0.94 2.84
C LYS A 126 -19.51 -0.81 4.28
N ASN A 127 -19.78 0.40 4.77
CA ASN A 127 -20.34 0.69 6.09
C ASN A 127 -19.66 -0.05 7.26
N ILE A 128 -18.34 -0.17 7.19
CA ILE A 128 -17.57 -0.86 8.22
C ILE A 128 -17.53 0.00 9.49
N GLN A 129 -18.04 -0.55 10.60
CA GLN A 129 -18.03 0.14 11.89
C GLN A 129 -16.62 0.53 12.33
N VAL A 130 -16.44 1.78 12.74
CA VAL A 130 -15.18 2.34 13.24
C VAL A 130 -15.38 2.89 14.65
N LYS A 131 -14.30 2.87 15.45
CA LYS A 131 -14.23 3.59 16.72
C LYS A 131 -13.81 5.03 16.46
N GLU A 132 -14.20 5.94 17.34
CA GLU A 132 -13.74 7.32 17.28
C GLU A 132 -12.22 7.45 17.30
N GLY A 133 -11.72 8.36 16.48
CA GLY A 133 -10.33 8.73 16.33
C GLY A 133 -9.51 7.82 15.45
N SER A 134 -8.37 8.31 15.08
CA SER A 134 -7.39 7.64 14.24
C SER A 134 -6.03 7.52 14.92
N ILE A 135 -5.12 6.77 14.30
CA ILE A 135 -3.74 6.61 14.74
C ILE A 135 -2.85 7.00 13.58
N GLN A 136 -1.90 7.89 13.83
CA GLN A 136 -0.86 8.19 12.87
C GLN A 136 0.47 7.65 13.39
N ASP A 137 1.18 6.93 12.50
CA ASP A 137 2.49 6.36 12.80
C ASP A 137 3.36 6.26 11.54
N ALA A 138 4.68 6.12 11.74
CA ALA A 138 5.65 6.02 10.67
C ALA A 138 6.49 4.75 10.80
N SER A 139 6.82 4.15 9.66
CA SER A 139 7.71 3.00 9.59
C SER A 139 8.74 3.16 8.48
N PHE A 140 9.93 2.57 8.67
CA PHE A 140 10.97 2.57 7.65
C PHE A 140 10.59 1.68 6.47
N VAL A 141 10.95 2.16 5.28
CA VAL A 141 11.01 1.40 4.03
C VAL A 141 12.49 1.37 3.63
N ILE A 142 13.14 0.25 3.88
CA ILE A 142 14.58 0.09 3.72
C ILE A 142 14.89 -0.01 2.23
N ALA A 143 15.84 0.79 1.77
CA ALA A 143 16.36 0.75 0.42
C ALA A 143 17.84 0.32 0.43
N GLU A 144 18.30 -0.21 -0.68
CA GLU A 144 19.70 -0.55 -0.85
C GLU A 144 20.54 0.73 -1.07
N PRO A 145 21.56 1.00 -0.26
CA PRO A 145 22.39 2.20 -0.44
C PRO A 145 23.31 2.10 -1.67
N GLY A 146 23.49 0.88 -2.22
CA GLY A 146 24.45 0.60 -3.30
C GLY A 146 25.90 0.75 -2.88
N LYS A 147 26.82 0.28 -3.72
CA LYS A 147 28.26 0.51 -3.55
C LYS A 147 28.62 1.86 -4.18
N GLN A 148 29.16 2.77 -3.39
CA GLN A 148 29.66 4.04 -3.89
C GLN A 148 31.04 3.80 -4.49
N LYS A 149 31.17 3.97 -5.81
CA LYS A 149 32.47 3.84 -6.50
C LYS A 149 33.44 4.98 -6.12
N ASN A 150 32.90 6.20 -5.92
CA ASN A 150 33.68 7.38 -5.51
C ASN A 150 32.89 8.19 -4.48
N SER A 151 33.58 8.81 -3.52
CA SER A 151 32.99 9.68 -2.49
C SER A 151 32.19 10.87 -3.06
N ASN A 152 32.56 11.32 -4.24
CA ASN A 152 31.99 12.49 -4.93
C ASN A 152 30.94 12.14 -6.00
N ALA A 153 30.42 10.91 -6.01
CA ALA A 153 29.40 10.53 -6.98
C ALA A 153 28.14 11.44 -6.87
N PRO A 154 27.62 11.97 -7.99
CA PRO A 154 26.46 12.85 -7.97
C PRO A 154 25.25 12.12 -7.37
N ARG A 155 24.43 12.85 -6.62
CA ARG A 155 23.18 12.38 -6.01
C ARG A 155 22.00 12.95 -6.80
N GLY A 156 20.82 12.29 -6.71
CA GLY A 156 19.63 12.74 -7.39
C GLY A 156 19.44 12.11 -8.78
N ARG A 157 18.71 12.81 -9.67
CA ARG A 157 18.35 12.28 -10.99
C ARG A 157 19.56 11.91 -11.87
N GLU A 158 20.71 12.51 -11.64
CA GLU A 158 21.94 12.30 -12.42
C GLU A 158 22.80 11.13 -11.92
N ALA A 159 22.45 10.53 -10.79
CA ALA A 159 23.21 9.43 -10.22
C ALA A 159 23.15 8.19 -11.14
N LYS A 160 24.28 7.82 -11.75
CA LYS A 160 24.45 6.62 -12.59
C LYS A 160 24.73 5.34 -11.80
N THR A 161 24.36 5.27 -10.50
CA THR A 161 24.59 4.13 -9.64
C THR A 161 23.30 3.36 -9.36
N SER A 162 23.38 2.10 -8.96
CA SER A 162 22.27 1.31 -8.44
C SER A 162 21.72 1.84 -7.11
N ARG A 163 22.38 2.86 -6.54
CA ARG A 163 21.98 3.49 -5.29
C ARG A 163 20.66 4.25 -5.45
N SER A 164 19.80 4.15 -4.47
CA SER A 164 18.57 4.93 -4.39
C SER A 164 18.86 6.44 -4.46
N LYS A 165 18.24 7.15 -5.41
CA LYS A 165 18.52 8.57 -5.69
C LYS A 165 18.10 9.49 -4.56
N ASP A 166 16.93 9.24 -3.96
CA ASP A 166 16.33 10.09 -2.91
C ASP A 166 16.49 9.49 -1.51
N GLY A 167 16.91 8.23 -1.41
CA GLY A 167 17.08 7.55 -0.14
C GLY A 167 18.08 8.29 0.76
N THR A 168 17.78 8.38 2.05
CA THR A 168 18.65 9.04 3.03
C THR A 168 18.97 8.15 4.21
N TRP A 169 20.11 8.43 4.87
CA TRP A 169 20.46 7.79 6.11
C TRP A 169 19.74 8.43 7.31
N THR A 170 19.32 7.57 8.22
CA THR A 170 18.82 7.98 9.54
C THR A 170 19.24 6.96 10.60
N LYS A 171 19.24 7.38 11.86
CA LYS A 171 19.64 6.54 12.99
C LYS A 171 18.46 6.41 13.96
N LYS A 172 18.15 5.17 14.37
CA LYS A 172 17.18 4.90 15.44
C LYS A 172 17.84 4.01 16.49
N GLY A 173 18.09 4.56 17.67
CA GLY A 173 18.90 3.90 18.68
C GLY A 173 20.34 3.67 18.19
N LYS A 174 20.83 2.44 18.27
CA LYS A 174 22.17 2.03 17.80
C LYS A 174 22.22 1.65 16.32
N ARG A 175 21.06 1.55 15.62
CA ARG A 175 20.99 1.06 14.23
C ARG A 175 20.82 2.21 13.25
N SER A 176 21.54 2.15 12.14
CA SER A 176 21.42 3.05 10.99
C SER A 176 20.53 2.41 9.93
N TYR A 177 19.66 3.20 9.30
CA TYR A 177 18.76 2.79 8.25
C TYR A 177 18.95 3.70 7.04
N PHE A 178 18.93 3.12 5.84
CA PHE A 178 18.96 3.87 4.59
C PHE A 178 17.65 3.63 3.83
N GLY A 179 17.06 4.68 3.30
CA GLY A 179 15.86 4.60 2.47
C GLY A 179 14.83 5.69 2.77
N PHE A 180 13.61 5.25 3.04
CA PHE A 180 12.42 6.10 3.13
C PHE A 180 11.64 5.82 4.41
N LYS A 181 10.64 6.65 4.70
CA LYS A 181 9.61 6.42 5.70
C LYS A 181 8.25 6.41 5.05
N ARG A 182 7.44 5.42 5.39
CA ARG A 182 6.01 5.38 5.14
C ARG A 182 5.29 5.91 6.36
N HIS A 183 4.47 6.94 6.19
CA HIS A 183 3.56 7.48 7.17
C HIS A 183 2.16 6.99 6.84
N ILE A 184 1.44 6.47 7.81
CA ILE A 184 0.05 6.03 7.62
C ILE A 184 -0.85 6.60 8.70
N LYS A 185 -2.09 6.89 8.31
CA LYS A 185 -3.20 7.15 9.20
C LYS A 185 -4.14 5.96 9.18
N VAL A 186 -4.45 5.42 10.34
CA VAL A 186 -5.23 4.19 10.51
C VAL A 186 -6.48 4.49 11.32
N ARG A 187 -7.65 4.07 10.84
CA ARG A 187 -8.92 4.15 11.59
C ARG A 187 -8.89 3.17 12.75
N ARG A 188 -9.27 3.64 13.94
CA ARG A 188 -9.40 2.77 15.10
C ARG A 188 -10.55 1.78 14.93
N GLY A 189 -10.43 0.60 15.55
CA GLY A 189 -11.40 -0.49 15.46
C GLY A 189 -11.29 -1.28 14.18
N SER A 190 -11.59 -0.68 13.03
CA SER A 190 -11.47 -1.34 11.72
C SER A 190 -10.02 -1.65 11.35
N LYS A 191 -9.07 -0.82 11.79
CA LYS A 191 -7.64 -0.86 11.43
C LYS A 191 -7.38 -0.65 9.93
N ILE A 192 -8.29 0.00 9.22
CA ILE A 192 -8.14 0.36 7.81
C ILE A 192 -7.23 1.57 7.70
N ILE A 193 -6.32 1.54 6.74
CA ILE A 193 -5.44 2.67 6.41
C ILE A 193 -6.23 3.67 5.57
N GLU A 194 -6.28 4.91 6.02
CA GLU A 194 -7.05 5.98 5.42
C GLU A 194 -6.21 6.93 4.58
N LYS A 195 -5.00 7.25 5.08
CA LYS A 195 -4.04 8.11 4.38
C LYS A 195 -2.66 7.48 4.40
N VAL A 196 -1.91 7.73 3.34
CA VAL A 196 -0.53 7.26 3.13
C VAL A 196 0.30 8.43 2.65
N ALA A 197 1.51 8.57 3.17
CA ALA A 197 2.53 9.45 2.62
C ALA A 197 3.90 8.78 2.72
N VAL A 198 4.82 9.17 1.85
CA VAL A 198 6.19 8.68 1.85
C VAL A 198 7.14 9.86 1.88
N THR A 199 8.15 9.77 2.72
CA THR A 199 9.23 10.75 2.82
C THR A 199 10.58 10.05 2.82
N THR A 200 11.66 10.83 2.72
CA THR A 200 13.00 10.29 2.95
C THR A 200 13.17 9.89 4.42
N ALA A 201 14.05 8.92 4.72
CA ALA A 201 14.23 8.41 6.07
C ALA A 201 14.71 9.49 7.07
N LYS A 202 15.38 10.54 6.60
CA LYS A 202 15.88 11.67 7.40
C LYS A 202 14.75 12.58 7.89
N THR A 203 13.61 12.64 7.19
CA THR A 203 12.48 13.51 7.53
C THR A 203 11.96 13.17 8.93
N HIS A 204 11.77 14.18 9.78
CA HIS A 204 11.21 13.99 11.12
C HIS A 204 9.73 13.60 11.03
N ASP A 205 9.26 12.68 11.89
CA ASP A 205 7.89 12.19 11.83
C ASP A 205 6.86 13.32 12.02
N GLY A 206 7.17 14.29 12.88
CA GLY A 206 6.36 15.49 13.12
C GLY A 206 6.28 16.50 11.96
N ALA A 207 7.02 16.27 10.85
CA ALA A 207 6.89 17.11 9.66
C ALA A 207 5.68 16.75 8.79
N ILE A 208 5.05 15.58 9.03
CA ILE A 208 3.92 15.09 8.26
C ILE A 208 2.69 14.98 9.14
N ASP A 209 1.66 15.75 8.81
CA ASP A 209 0.34 15.66 9.44
C ASP A 209 -0.68 15.00 8.50
N LEU A 210 -1.19 13.85 8.90
CA LEU A 210 -2.25 13.12 8.18
C LEU A 210 -3.61 13.23 8.87
N ALA A 211 -3.75 14.09 9.90
CA ALA A 211 -4.99 14.25 10.63
C ALA A 211 -6.14 14.74 9.76
N ASN A 212 -7.36 14.54 10.24
CA ASN A 212 -8.56 15.25 9.83
C ASN A 212 -8.96 16.23 10.94
N SER A 213 -9.63 17.32 10.57
CA SER A 213 -10.04 18.38 11.51
C SER A 213 -11.19 17.98 12.45
N ASP A 214 -11.91 16.91 12.11
CA ASP A 214 -13.12 16.45 12.80
C ASP A 214 -12.85 15.37 13.87
N GLU A 215 -11.63 14.84 13.96
CA GLU A 215 -11.31 13.72 14.84
C GLU A 215 -10.00 13.88 15.63
N ILE A 216 -9.84 13.08 16.69
CA ILE A 216 -8.60 12.99 17.46
C ILE A 216 -7.66 12.02 16.77
N THR A 217 -6.42 12.43 16.49
CA THR A 217 -5.37 11.58 15.95
C THR A 217 -4.34 11.24 17.04
N TYR A 218 -4.20 9.95 17.36
CA TYR A 218 -3.27 9.45 18.39
C TYR A 218 -1.88 9.23 17.78
N ARG A 219 -0.86 9.88 18.38
CA ARG A 219 0.54 9.89 17.91
C ARG A 219 1.51 9.57 19.03
N ASP A 220 2.71 9.14 18.68
CA ASP A 220 3.77 8.92 19.65
C ASP A 220 4.51 10.22 20.03
N ARG A 221 5.57 10.09 20.82
CA ARG A 221 6.42 11.21 21.25
C ARG A 221 7.21 11.86 20.12
N GLY A 222 7.43 11.14 19.01
CA GLY A 222 8.10 11.65 17.82
C GLY A 222 7.34 12.79 17.14
N TYR A 223 6.04 12.88 17.38
CA TYR A 223 5.17 13.96 16.86
C TYR A 223 4.98 15.12 17.83
N SER A 224 5.72 15.16 18.94
CA SER A 224 5.62 16.27 19.91
C SER A 224 6.00 17.60 19.26
N GLY A 225 5.11 18.59 19.36
CA GLY A 225 5.28 19.90 18.73
C GLY A 225 4.81 19.99 17.28
N ILE A 226 4.15 18.95 16.75
CA ILE A 226 3.54 19.01 15.43
C ILE A 226 2.46 20.11 15.39
N ASN A 227 2.48 20.92 14.33
CA ASN A 227 1.36 21.77 13.99
C ASN A 227 0.29 20.89 13.33
N THR A 228 -0.85 20.67 14.00
CA THR A 228 -1.87 19.71 13.54
C THR A 228 -3.24 20.36 13.45
N ILE A 229 -3.99 19.93 12.42
CA ILE A 229 -5.40 20.27 12.24
C ILE A 229 -6.35 19.36 13.04
N ALA A 230 -5.84 18.32 13.73
CA ALA A 230 -6.68 17.39 14.50
C ALA A 230 -7.52 18.12 15.55
N LYS A 231 -8.76 17.66 15.77
CA LYS A 231 -9.74 18.23 16.72
C LYS A 231 -9.22 18.31 18.16
N GLY A 232 -8.26 17.49 18.54
CA GLY A 232 -7.74 17.47 19.91
C GLY A 232 -6.34 16.87 20.00
N ASP A 233 -5.65 17.19 21.12
CA ASP A 233 -4.30 16.70 21.37
C ASP A 233 -4.26 15.21 21.72
N GLY A 234 -4.12 14.37 20.71
CA GLY A 234 -3.88 12.91 20.82
C GLY A 234 -2.41 12.55 20.91
N THR A 235 -1.47 13.50 20.86
CA THR A 235 -0.03 13.25 20.82
C THR A 235 0.55 13.00 22.21
N MET A 236 1.42 12.01 22.35
CA MET A 236 2.12 11.72 23.59
C MET A 236 3.10 12.83 23.95
N LYS A 237 3.08 13.30 25.20
CA LYS A 237 4.00 14.34 25.70
C LYS A 237 5.40 13.79 25.93
N LYS A 238 6.43 14.62 25.68
CA LYS A 238 7.85 14.35 25.83
C LYS A 238 8.44 15.14 27.03
N GLY A 239 9.59 14.71 27.54
CA GLY A 239 10.33 15.39 28.62
C GLY A 239 9.99 14.89 30.03
N LYS A 240 10.25 15.72 31.04
CA LYS A 240 9.87 15.43 32.44
C LYS A 240 8.37 15.53 32.57
N LEU A 241 7.71 14.44 32.92
CA LEU A 241 6.26 14.31 32.96
C LEU A 241 5.76 14.23 34.41
N ASN A 242 4.71 14.98 34.73
CA ASN A 242 3.95 14.79 35.96
C ASN A 242 3.08 13.52 35.90
N ILE A 243 2.48 13.14 37.02
CA ILE A 243 1.68 11.91 37.15
C ILE A 243 0.50 11.91 36.16
N ARG A 244 -0.23 13.01 36.02
CA ARG A 244 -1.37 13.14 35.10
C ARG A 244 -0.94 12.93 33.64
N GLN A 245 0.21 13.51 33.24
CA GLN A 245 0.75 13.36 31.90
C GLN A 245 1.24 11.92 31.62
N LYS A 246 1.85 11.24 32.62
CA LYS A 246 2.21 9.83 32.53
C LYS A 246 0.98 8.94 32.31
N LEU A 247 -0.09 9.15 33.07
CA LEU A 247 -1.35 8.41 32.93
C LEU A 247 -2.01 8.69 31.55
N ARG A 248 -2.00 9.95 31.10
CA ARG A 248 -2.47 10.32 29.76
C ARG A 248 -1.68 9.60 28.67
N ASN A 249 -0.37 9.60 28.72
CA ASN A 249 0.48 8.90 27.76
C ASN A 249 0.19 7.39 27.77
N LYS A 250 0.00 6.76 28.94
CA LYS A 250 -0.39 5.34 29.06
C LYS A 250 -1.72 5.03 28.36
N ARG A 251 -2.71 5.93 28.47
CA ARG A 251 -4.00 5.80 27.77
C ARG A 251 -3.81 5.91 26.24
N ILE A 252 -2.99 6.87 25.77
CA ILE A 252 -2.68 7.04 24.35
C ILE A 252 -1.94 5.81 23.80
N THR A 253 -0.94 5.29 24.52
CA THR A 253 -0.21 4.06 24.15
C THR A 253 -1.17 2.89 23.93
N LYS A 254 -2.13 2.68 24.85
CA LYS A 254 -3.13 1.62 24.70
C LYS A 254 -3.99 1.77 23.44
N LYS A 255 -4.36 3.02 23.09
CA LYS A 255 -5.13 3.31 21.86
C LYS A 255 -4.28 3.12 20.61
N ARG A 256 -3.00 3.51 20.65
CA ARG A 256 -2.06 3.39 19.53
C ARG A 256 -1.66 1.95 19.20
N ALA A 257 -1.73 1.04 20.15
CA ALA A 257 -1.41 -0.38 19.93
C ALA A 257 -2.21 -1.00 18.75
N GLU A 258 -3.40 -0.47 18.45
CA GLU A 258 -4.18 -0.90 17.28
C GLU A 258 -3.46 -0.60 15.95
N GLY A 259 -2.60 0.43 15.88
CA GLY A 259 -1.82 0.83 14.70
C GLY A 259 -0.61 -0.06 14.41
N GLU A 260 -0.13 -0.84 15.38
CA GLU A 260 0.99 -1.77 15.19
C GLU A 260 0.61 -2.93 14.26
N HIS A 261 -0.66 -3.36 14.29
CA HIS A 261 -1.13 -4.45 13.45
C HIS A 261 -1.02 -4.18 11.94
N PRO A 262 -1.48 -3.04 11.38
CA PRO A 262 -1.26 -2.71 9.98
C PRO A 262 0.21 -2.71 9.60
N MET A 263 1.07 -2.08 10.42
CA MET A 263 2.51 -1.98 10.18
C MET A 263 3.16 -3.36 10.09
N ALA A 264 2.88 -4.24 11.06
CA ALA A 264 3.42 -5.59 11.09
C ALA A 264 2.92 -6.43 9.91
N THR A 265 1.63 -6.34 9.57
CA THR A 265 1.03 -7.10 8.46
C THR A 265 1.63 -6.68 7.12
N ILE A 266 1.80 -5.37 6.87
CA ILE A 266 2.42 -4.87 5.66
C ILE A 266 3.83 -5.42 5.48
N VAL A 267 4.63 -5.46 6.53
CA VAL A 267 6.01 -5.95 6.45
C VAL A 267 6.04 -7.47 6.26
N ARG A 268 5.23 -8.22 7.00
CA ARG A 268 5.27 -9.70 7.00
C ARG A 268 4.58 -10.30 5.78
N CYS A 269 3.39 -9.81 5.42
CA CYS A 269 2.55 -10.42 4.40
C CYS A 269 2.79 -9.82 3.02
N PHE A 270 3.06 -8.53 2.92
CA PHE A 270 3.13 -7.80 1.65
C PHE A 270 4.54 -7.28 1.33
N LYS A 271 5.55 -7.68 2.11
CA LYS A 271 6.97 -7.27 1.95
C LYS A 271 7.20 -5.75 1.83
N GLY A 272 6.25 -4.94 2.33
CA GLY A 272 6.26 -3.48 2.20
C GLY A 272 7.29 -2.75 3.06
N GLY A 273 8.17 -3.46 3.76
CA GLY A 273 9.27 -2.90 4.55
C GLY A 273 10.55 -2.65 3.76
N HIS A 274 10.62 -3.07 2.50
CA HIS A 274 11.81 -2.94 1.64
C HIS A 274 11.42 -2.43 0.26
N THR A 275 12.37 -1.76 -0.41
CA THR A 275 12.19 -1.30 -1.78
C THR A 275 13.51 -1.33 -2.55
N LYS A 276 13.42 -1.62 -3.85
CA LYS A 276 14.50 -1.43 -4.82
C LYS A 276 14.33 -0.14 -5.64
N LEU A 277 13.18 0.54 -5.47
CA LEU A 277 12.87 1.78 -6.18
C LEU A 277 13.74 2.94 -5.66
N THR A 278 14.08 3.86 -6.55
CA THR A 278 15.15 4.83 -6.32
C THR A 278 14.68 6.24 -5.99
N THR A 279 13.42 6.57 -6.26
CA THR A 279 12.86 7.91 -6.02
C THR A 279 11.68 7.87 -5.07
N THR A 280 11.45 8.97 -4.36
CA THR A 280 10.35 9.09 -3.39
C THR A 280 8.99 8.83 -4.04
N TYR A 281 8.76 9.34 -5.26
CA TYR A 281 7.49 9.14 -5.97
C TYR A 281 7.23 7.69 -6.36
N ARG A 282 8.24 6.98 -6.87
CA ARG A 282 8.14 5.54 -7.18
C ARG A 282 7.85 4.73 -5.94
N VAL A 283 8.53 5.03 -4.83
CA VAL A 283 8.28 4.38 -3.54
C VAL A 283 6.88 4.70 -3.03
N PHE A 284 6.38 5.93 -3.25
CA PHE A 284 5.02 6.29 -2.89
C PHE A 284 4.00 5.43 -3.65
N VAL A 285 4.13 5.29 -4.98
CA VAL A 285 3.26 4.40 -5.77
C VAL A 285 3.28 2.97 -5.21
N GLN A 286 4.47 2.41 -4.95
CA GLN A 286 4.60 1.08 -4.35
C GLN A 286 3.87 0.99 -3.01
N GLN A 287 4.08 1.97 -2.12
CA GLN A 287 3.49 1.94 -0.78
C GLN A 287 1.98 2.15 -0.78
N VAL A 288 1.43 2.89 -1.74
CA VAL A 288 -0.01 3.00 -1.95
C VAL A 288 -0.60 1.64 -2.30
N PHE A 289 -0.04 0.90 -3.26
CA PHE A 289 -0.54 -0.44 -3.62
C PHE A 289 -0.36 -1.46 -2.49
N VAL A 290 0.74 -1.40 -1.74
CA VAL A 290 0.96 -2.23 -0.55
C VAL A 290 -0.10 -1.96 0.52
N CYS A 291 -0.40 -0.69 0.79
CA CYS A 291 -1.45 -0.29 1.73
C CYS A 291 -2.84 -0.66 1.22
N ALA A 292 -3.08 -0.59 -0.09
CA ALA A 292 -4.31 -1.04 -0.73
C ALA A 292 -4.50 -2.55 -0.57
N ALA A 293 -3.47 -3.35 -0.82
CA ALA A 293 -3.48 -4.80 -0.59
C ALA A 293 -3.79 -5.13 0.88
N TYR A 294 -3.16 -4.42 1.83
CA TYR A 294 -3.50 -4.55 3.25
C TYR A 294 -4.96 -4.22 3.53
N ASN A 295 -5.49 -3.12 3.01
CA ASN A 295 -6.88 -2.71 3.22
C ASN A 295 -7.86 -3.77 2.72
N VAL A 296 -7.65 -4.31 1.52
CA VAL A 296 -8.48 -5.38 0.96
C VAL A 296 -8.43 -6.64 1.82
N HIS A 297 -7.23 -7.05 2.24
CA HIS A 297 -7.05 -8.16 3.18
C HIS A 297 -7.83 -7.93 4.49
N ARG A 298 -7.77 -6.71 5.02
CA ARG A 298 -8.46 -6.34 6.25
C ARG A 298 -9.97 -6.31 6.10
N ILE A 299 -10.48 -5.80 4.97
CA ILE A 299 -11.92 -5.77 4.65
C ILE A 299 -12.47 -7.19 4.57
N LYS A 300 -11.78 -8.09 3.87
CA LYS A 300 -12.15 -9.52 3.82
C LYS A 300 -12.35 -10.09 5.23
N PHE A 301 -11.39 -9.84 6.13
CA PHE A 301 -11.50 -10.30 7.52
C PHE A 301 -12.71 -9.71 8.25
N LEU A 302 -12.99 -8.41 8.06
CA LEU A 302 -14.10 -7.73 8.71
C LEU A 302 -15.45 -8.22 8.20
N LEU A 303 -15.60 -8.43 6.90
CA LEU A 303 -16.82 -8.96 6.28
C LEU A 303 -17.10 -10.40 6.75
N ASN A 304 -16.09 -11.26 6.80
CA ASN A 304 -16.22 -12.62 7.34
C ASN A 304 -16.65 -12.63 8.82
N LYS A 305 -16.15 -11.67 9.62
CA LYS A 305 -16.55 -11.55 11.02
C LYS A 305 -18.00 -11.13 11.18
N LEU A 306 -18.50 -10.24 10.31
CA LEU A 306 -19.89 -9.80 10.31
C LEU A 306 -20.84 -10.94 9.94
N SER A 307 -20.53 -11.73 8.91
CA SER A 307 -21.35 -12.88 8.50
C SER A 307 -21.47 -13.95 9.61
N VAL A 308 -20.35 -14.24 10.33
CA VAL A 308 -20.38 -15.18 11.47
C VAL A 308 -21.19 -14.64 12.65
N SER A 309 -21.18 -13.34 12.88
CA SER A 309 -21.94 -12.74 13.98
C SER A 309 -23.44 -12.65 13.71
N SER A 310 -23.87 -12.57 12.46
CA SER A 310 -25.29 -12.62 12.08
C SER A 310 -25.87 -14.04 12.22
N ILE A 311 -25.11 -15.07 11.87
CA ILE A 311 -25.51 -16.49 12.01
C ILE A 311 -25.69 -16.90 13.51
N LYS A 312 -24.90 -16.28 14.43
CA LYS A 312 -25.03 -16.57 15.87
C LYS A 312 -26.18 -15.84 16.56
N LYS A 313 -26.87 -14.93 15.89
CA LYS A 313 -28.00 -14.17 16.41
C LYS A 313 -29.36 -14.62 15.85
N SER A 314 -29.34 -15.45 14.82
CA SER A 314 -30.48 -16.23 14.33
C SER A 314 -30.53 -17.61 15.01
#